data_f74364cea35d95c4f565088c11f4c53b
#
_entry.id   f74364cea35d95c4f565088c11f4c53b
#
_cell.length_a   1.000
_cell.length_b   1.000
_cell.length_c   1.000
_cell.angle_alpha   90.00
_cell.angle_beta   90.00
_cell.angle_gamma   90.00
#
_symmetry.space_group_name_H-M   'P 1'
#
loop_
_entity.id
_entity.type
_entity.pdbx_description
1 polymer ?
#
loop_
_entity_poly.entity_id
_entity_poly.type
_entity_poly.pdbx_seq_one_letter_code
_entity_poly.pdbx_strand_id
1 'polypeptide(L)'
;MSDTTPGTPKLSWWRRLSSGLKRTSSSLGSAVADLVTKRKLDRAMLDDIEDVLLRADLGTAVAVRIADAVGAGRYDKAISADEVKTVVANEVEKVLAPVARPLEIDAAQKPFVILVVGVNGSGKTTTIGKLAAKLSAEGRKIMMAAGDTFRAAAIEQLKVWGERTKSPVIAGAQGSDSASLAFNALTAAKEQNIDVLLVDTAGRLQNKAELMNELEKVVRVVKKVDASAPHAVLLVLDATVGQNALSQVEAFQRTAGVTGLVMTKLDGTARGGILVALAEKFELPVHFIGVGEGIDDLAPFTARDFANAIAGIE
;
A
#
# COMPACT_ATOMS: atom_id res chain seq x y z
N MET A 1 10.53 31.58 30.34
CA MET A 1 11.58 31.03 29.45
C MET A 1 10.91 29.98 28.59
N SER A 2 10.57 30.37 27.38
CA SER A 2 9.89 29.52 26.41
C SER A 2 10.95 28.72 25.64
N ASP A 3 10.98 27.44 25.90
CA ASP A 3 11.86 26.47 25.22
C ASP A 3 11.27 26.14 23.85
N THR A 4 11.65 26.93 22.84
CA THR A 4 11.36 26.63 21.43
C THR A 4 12.47 25.72 20.90
N THR A 5 12.28 24.43 21.05
CA THR A 5 13.10 23.45 20.34
C THR A 5 12.89 23.64 18.83
N PRO A 6 13.93 23.87 18.02
CA PRO A 6 13.79 24.02 16.57
C PRO A 6 13.27 22.69 16.00
N GLY A 7 12.10 22.71 15.38
CA GLY A 7 11.54 21.54 14.73
C GLY A 7 12.51 21.00 13.67
N THR A 8 12.85 19.73 13.75
CA THR A 8 13.65 19.01 12.74
C THR A 8 13.04 19.29 11.37
N PRO A 9 13.81 19.71 10.36
CA PRO A 9 13.27 19.99 9.04
C PRO A 9 12.58 18.73 8.49
N LYS A 10 11.28 18.86 8.14
CA LYS A 10 10.53 17.75 7.53
C LYS A 10 11.27 17.31 6.26
N LEU A 11 11.76 16.08 6.24
CA LEU A 11 12.36 15.49 5.05
C LEU A 11 11.37 15.57 3.88
N SER A 12 11.87 15.90 2.68
CA SER A 12 11.03 15.87 1.47
C SER A 12 10.47 14.46 1.26
N TRP A 13 9.31 14.37 0.64
CA TRP A 13 8.67 13.08 0.30
C TRP A 13 9.63 12.12 -0.40
N TRP A 14 10.37 12.61 -1.39
CA TRP A 14 11.39 11.84 -2.12
C TRP A 14 12.44 11.23 -1.18
N ARG A 15 12.96 12.00 -0.24
CA ARG A 15 13.95 11.49 0.73
C ARG A 15 13.37 10.41 1.64
N ARG A 16 12.09 10.49 2.01
CA ARG A 16 11.43 9.45 2.79
C ARG A 16 11.23 8.18 1.97
N LEU A 17 10.80 8.31 0.72
CA LEU A 17 10.63 7.18 -0.20
C LEU A 17 11.97 6.49 -0.48
N SER A 18 13.01 7.23 -0.89
CA SER A 18 14.33 6.67 -1.19
C SER A 18 14.96 6.04 0.06
N SER A 19 14.80 6.66 1.25
CA SER A 19 15.23 6.05 2.51
C SER A 19 14.46 4.77 2.82
N GLY A 20 13.14 4.74 2.59
CA GLY A 20 12.30 3.58 2.79
C GLY A 20 12.68 2.41 1.88
N LEU A 21 12.98 2.69 0.62
CA LEU A 21 13.40 1.66 -0.35
C LEU A 21 14.91 1.37 -0.34
N LYS A 22 15.70 2.02 0.50
CA LYS A 22 17.16 1.88 0.52
C LYS A 22 17.64 0.43 0.65
N ARG A 23 16.97 -0.39 1.42
CA ARG A 23 17.33 -1.82 1.57
C ARG A 23 17.15 -2.58 0.26
N THR A 24 16.04 -2.35 -0.43
CA THR A 24 15.77 -2.98 -1.74
C THR A 24 16.74 -2.47 -2.78
N SER A 25 16.90 -1.15 -2.91
CA SER A 25 17.78 -0.54 -3.92
C SER A 25 19.26 -0.84 -3.69
N SER A 26 19.72 -0.89 -2.44
CA SER A 26 21.13 -1.25 -2.15
C SER A 26 21.40 -2.72 -2.47
N SER A 27 20.47 -3.63 -2.13
CA SER A 27 20.59 -5.05 -2.45
C SER A 27 20.62 -5.29 -3.96
N LEU A 28 19.71 -4.64 -4.70
CA LEU A 28 19.64 -4.72 -6.16
C LEU A 28 20.90 -4.07 -6.81
N GLY A 29 21.23 -2.85 -6.40
CA GLY A 29 22.31 -2.08 -6.98
C GLY A 29 23.68 -2.71 -6.76
N SER A 30 23.98 -3.26 -5.57
CA SER A 30 25.24 -3.96 -5.31
C SER A 30 25.35 -5.24 -6.14
N ALA A 31 24.28 -6.06 -6.18
CA ALA A 31 24.26 -7.29 -6.96
C ALA A 31 24.46 -7.02 -8.47
N VAL A 32 23.79 -6.01 -9.02
CA VAL A 32 23.97 -5.59 -10.42
C VAL A 32 25.40 -5.09 -10.67
N ALA A 33 25.95 -4.25 -9.79
CA ALA A 33 27.31 -3.73 -9.93
C ALA A 33 28.35 -4.85 -9.95
N ASP A 34 28.21 -5.86 -9.08
CA ASP A 34 29.10 -7.01 -9.01
C ASP A 34 29.06 -7.86 -10.29
N LEU A 35 27.92 -7.96 -10.95
CA LEU A 35 27.76 -8.70 -12.21
C LEU A 35 28.42 -7.98 -13.38
N VAL A 36 28.17 -6.67 -13.55
CA VAL A 36 28.61 -5.92 -14.73
C VAL A 36 30.08 -5.49 -14.71
N THR A 37 30.71 -5.42 -13.53
CA THR A 37 32.11 -4.94 -13.39
C THR A 37 33.13 -5.92 -13.98
N LYS A 38 32.80 -7.17 -14.24
CA LYS A 38 33.76 -8.24 -14.54
C LYS A 38 33.59 -8.93 -15.90
N ARG A 39 32.53 -8.62 -16.67
CA ARG A 39 32.19 -9.38 -17.89
C ARG A 39 31.58 -8.48 -18.97
N LYS A 40 31.68 -8.96 -20.22
CA LYS A 40 30.83 -8.47 -21.29
C LYS A 40 29.43 -9.06 -21.16
N LEU A 41 28.44 -8.36 -21.65
CA LEU A 41 27.06 -8.81 -21.62
C LEU A 41 26.90 -10.06 -22.50
N ASP A 42 26.68 -11.19 -21.85
CA ASP A 42 26.39 -12.48 -22.46
C ASP A 42 25.10 -13.06 -21.92
N ARG A 43 24.63 -14.19 -22.39
CA ARG A 43 23.42 -14.87 -21.94
C ARG A 43 23.46 -15.19 -20.45
N ALA A 44 24.60 -15.69 -19.97
CA ALA A 44 24.74 -16.05 -18.56
C ALA A 44 24.60 -14.84 -17.64
N MET A 45 25.12 -13.66 -18.04
CA MET A 45 24.93 -12.43 -17.28
C MET A 45 23.46 -11.98 -17.27
N LEU A 46 22.71 -12.15 -18.35
CA LEU A 46 21.27 -11.84 -18.37
C LEU A 46 20.50 -12.76 -17.43
N ASP A 47 20.82 -14.04 -17.40
CA ASP A 47 20.23 -15.01 -16.48
C ASP A 47 20.56 -14.64 -15.01
N ASP A 48 21.81 -14.21 -14.74
CA ASP A 48 22.22 -13.71 -13.41
C ASP A 48 21.45 -12.41 -13.01
N ILE A 49 21.23 -11.49 -13.96
CA ILE A 49 20.44 -10.27 -13.72
C ILE A 49 18.99 -10.64 -13.41
N GLU A 50 18.38 -11.57 -14.16
CA GLU A 50 17.03 -12.06 -13.90
C GLU A 50 16.91 -12.62 -12.47
N ASP A 51 17.88 -13.45 -12.04
CA ASP A 51 17.92 -14.00 -10.69
C ASP A 51 17.97 -12.91 -9.61
N VAL A 52 18.76 -11.85 -9.82
CA VAL A 52 18.82 -10.69 -8.89
C VAL A 52 17.47 -9.99 -8.79
N LEU A 53 16.78 -9.78 -9.91
CA LEU A 53 15.47 -9.15 -9.96
C LEU A 53 14.39 -10.02 -9.26
N LEU A 54 14.46 -11.33 -9.43
CA LEU A 54 13.57 -12.29 -8.76
C LEU A 54 13.77 -12.27 -7.23
N ARG A 55 15.02 -12.19 -6.75
CA ARG A 55 15.31 -12.06 -5.30
C ARG A 55 14.79 -10.76 -4.68
N ALA A 56 14.64 -9.72 -5.49
CA ALA A 56 14.02 -8.45 -5.08
C ALA A 56 12.48 -8.48 -5.15
N ASP A 57 11.87 -9.64 -5.45
CA ASP A 57 10.42 -9.86 -5.57
C ASP A 57 9.73 -9.08 -6.71
N LEU A 58 10.45 -8.73 -7.81
CA LEU A 58 9.83 -8.04 -8.96
C LEU A 58 8.83 -8.92 -9.74
N GLY A 59 8.88 -10.24 -9.53
CA GLY A 59 8.06 -11.21 -10.27
C GLY A 59 8.70 -11.65 -11.60
N THR A 60 8.37 -12.88 -12.03
CA THR A 60 9.05 -13.53 -13.17
C THR A 60 8.85 -12.78 -14.48
N ALA A 61 7.61 -12.37 -14.79
CA ALA A 61 7.33 -11.69 -16.07
C ALA A 61 8.09 -10.36 -16.21
N VAL A 62 8.21 -9.61 -15.12
CA VAL A 62 8.94 -8.33 -15.10
C VAL A 62 10.45 -8.57 -15.14
N ALA A 63 10.96 -9.56 -14.40
CA ALA A 63 12.39 -9.88 -14.38
C ALA A 63 12.89 -10.29 -15.79
N VAL A 64 12.18 -11.18 -16.47
CA VAL A 64 12.48 -11.57 -17.87
C VAL A 64 12.46 -10.34 -18.79
N ARG A 65 11.43 -9.51 -18.73
CA ARG A 65 11.30 -8.33 -19.57
C ARG A 65 12.45 -7.32 -19.35
N ILE A 66 12.87 -7.13 -18.09
CA ILE A 66 14.01 -6.27 -17.77
C ILE A 66 15.31 -6.87 -18.31
N ALA A 67 15.56 -8.17 -18.14
CA ALA A 67 16.74 -8.86 -18.66
C ALA A 67 16.80 -8.75 -20.18
N ASP A 68 15.71 -8.96 -20.89
CA ASP A 68 15.61 -8.80 -22.33
C ASP A 68 15.89 -7.34 -22.76
N ALA A 69 15.36 -6.36 -22.04
CA ALA A 69 15.59 -4.93 -22.30
C ALA A 69 17.07 -4.53 -22.08
N VAL A 70 17.73 -5.10 -21.07
CA VAL A 70 19.17 -4.94 -20.85
C VAL A 70 19.96 -5.55 -22.00
N GLY A 71 19.56 -6.73 -22.50
CA GLY A 71 20.21 -7.45 -23.61
C GLY A 71 20.05 -6.78 -24.96
N ALA A 72 19.00 -5.98 -25.18
CA ALA A 72 18.62 -5.45 -26.48
C ALA A 72 19.73 -4.60 -27.14
N GLY A 73 20.35 -5.13 -28.20
CA GLY A 73 21.39 -4.46 -29.00
C GLY A 73 22.74 -4.28 -28.28
N ARG A 74 22.95 -4.96 -27.15
CA ARG A 74 24.16 -4.78 -26.31
C ARG A 74 25.03 -6.04 -26.14
N TYR A 75 24.68 -7.14 -26.79
CA TYR A 75 25.46 -8.35 -26.71
C TYR A 75 26.93 -8.08 -27.11
N ASP A 76 27.89 -8.69 -26.38
CA ASP A 76 29.32 -8.52 -26.51
C ASP A 76 29.87 -7.11 -26.24
N LYS A 77 29.04 -6.19 -25.74
CA LYS A 77 29.42 -4.85 -25.30
C LYS A 77 29.55 -4.79 -23.79
N ALA A 78 30.37 -3.86 -23.30
CA ALA A 78 30.36 -3.50 -21.90
C ALA A 78 29.09 -2.71 -21.58
N ILE A 79 28.47 -2.98 -20.42
CA ILE A 79 27.36 -2.21 -19.89
C ILE A 79 27.73 -1.72 -18.48
N SER A 80 27.38 -0.51 -18.14
CA SER A 80 27.60 0.05 -16.81
C SER A 80 26.44 -0.30 -15.87
N ALA A 81 26.71 -0.30 -14.55
CA ALA A 81 25.66 -0.49 -13.55
C ALA A 81 24.55 0.57 -13.64
N ASP A 82 24.92 1.82 -13.98
CA ASP A 82 23.95 2.92 -14.08
C ASP A 82 23.05 2.78 -15.33
N GLU A 83 23.58 2.23 -16.43
CA GLU A 83 22.74 1.88 -17.59
C GLU A 83 21.74 0.77 -17.24
N VAL A 84 22.16 -0.27 -16.49
CA VAL A 84 21.24 -1.33 -16.02
C VAL A 84 20.19 -0.74 -15.10
N LYS A 85 20.56 0.09 -14.12
CA LYS A 85 19.60 0.77 -13.23
C LYS A 85 18.58 1.60 -14.01
N THR A 86 19.04 2.32 -15.03
CA THR A 86 18.15 3.12 -15.90
C THR A 86 17.16 2.25 -16.65
N VAL A 87 17.58 1.10 -17.17
CA VAL A 87 16.69 0.13 -17.82
C VAL A 87 15.70 -0.41 -16.82
N VAL A 88 16.15 -0.82 -15.62
CA VAL A 88 15.27 -1.30 -14.53
C VAL A 88 14.22 -0.25 -14.20
N ALA A 89 14.62 1.00 -13.96
CA ALA A 89 13.67 2.08 -13.62
C ALA A 89 12.63 2.29 -14.74
N ASN A 90 13.05 2.32 -16.00
CA ASN A 90 12.15 2.52 -17.11
C ASN A 90 11.12 1.37 -17.27
N GLU A 91 11.59 0.12 -17.16
CA GLU A 91 10.68 -1.04 -17.27
C GLU A 91 9.75 -1.16 -16.08
N VAL A 92 10.22 -0.87 -14.85
CA VAL A 92 9.38 -0.81 -13.65
C VAL A 92 8.33 0.30 -13.77
N GLU A 93 8.71 1.49 -14.25
CA GLU A 93 7.75 2.57 -14.46
C GLU A 93 6.65 2.20 -15.46
N LYS A 94 7.00 1.53 -16.58
CA LYS A 94 6.01 1.08 -17.58
C LYS A 94 4.95 0.17 -16.95
N VAL A 95 5.33 -0.69 -16.00
CA VAL A 95 4.40 -1.56 -15.28
C VAL A 95 3.53 -0.78 -14.30
N LEU A 96 4.13 0.18 -13.61
CA LEU A 96 3.47 0.89 -12.51
C LEU A 96 2.62 2.07 -12.98
N ALA A 97 2.94 2.69 -14.12
CA ALA A 97 2.25 3.88 -14.60
C ALA A 97 0.72 3.68 -14.79
N PRO A 98 0.22 2.56 -15.33
CA PRO A 98 -1.21 2.33 -15.47
C PRO A 98 -1.97 2.22 -14.14
N VAL A 99 -1.30 1.80 -13.07
CA VAL A 99 -1.89 1.57 -11.75
C VAL A 99 -1.62 2.71 -10.75
N ALA A 100 -0.77 3.67 -11.09
CA ALA A 100 -0.50 4.85 -10.26
C ALA A 100 -1.66 5.83 -10.36
N ARG A 101 -2.75 5.54 -9.63
CA ARG A 101 -3.99 6.33 -9.68
C ARG A 101 -4.31 6.88 -8.29
N PRO A 102 -4.63 8.17 -8.16
CA PRO A 102 -5.06 8.75 -6.89
C PRO A 102 -6.38 8.11 -6.43
N LEU A 103 -6.63 8.13 -5.12
CA LEU A 103 -7.93 7.78 -4.57
C LEU A 103 -8.88 8.98 -4.81
N GLU A 104 -9.82 8.81 -5.71
CA GLU A 104 -10.84 9.80 -6.00
C GLU A 104 -12.02 9.63 -5.04
N ILE A 105 -12.38 10.70 -4.34
CA ILE A 105 -13.53 10.75 -3.43
C ILE A 105 -14.60 11.59 -4.09
N ASP A 106 -15.65 10.92 -4.57
CA ASP A 106 -16.79 11.59 -5.17
C ASP A 106 -17.59 12.33 -4.09
N ALA A 107 -17.63 13.66 -4.19
CA ALA A 107 -18.35 14.53 -3.27
C ALA A 107 -19.88 14.38 -3.36
N ALA A 108 -20.42 13.76 -4.40
CA ALA A 108 -21.83 13.44 -4.53
C ALA A 108 -22.24 12.29 -3.60
N GLN A 109 -21.30 11.42 -3.22
CA GLN A 109 -21.51 10.32 -2.28
C GLN A 109 -21.29 10.82 -0.84
N LYS A 110 -22.36 10.92 -0.04
CA LYS A 110 -22.29 11.38 1.36
C LYS A 110 -22.98 10.41 2.30
N PRO A 111 -22.18 9.69 3.12
CA PRO A 111 -20.72 9.64 3.13
C PRO A 111 -20.14 8.81 1.98
N PHE A 112 -18.94 9.18 1.49
CA PHE A 112 -18.12 8.27 0.70
C PHE A 112 -17.55 7.20 1.62
N VAL A 113 -17.95 5.95 1.41
CA VAL A 113 -17.63 4.83 2.32
C VAL A 113 -16.37 4.11 1.82
N ILE A 114 -15.34 4.07 2.65
CA ILE A 114 -14.08 3.36 2.40
C ILE A 114 -13.97 2.20 3.37
N LEU A 115 -14.01 0.98 2.86
CA LEU A 115 -13.74 -0.22 3.63
C LEU A 115 -12.23 -0.55 3.56
N VAL A 116 -11.58 -0.67 4.70
CA VAL A 116 -10.14 -0.96 4.77
C VAL A 116 -9.92 -2.39 5.22
N VAL A 117 -9.39 -3.22 4.34
CA VAL A 117 -9.22 -4.66 4.52
C VAL A 117 -7.75 -5.07 4.49
N GLY A 118 -7.43 -6.27 4.95
CA GLY A 118 -6.07 -6.80 4.97
C GLY A 118 -5.79 -7.64 6.22
N VAL A 119 -4.64 -8.29 6.27
CA VAL A 119 -4.27 -9.18 7.38
C VAL A 119 -3.89 -8.40 8.64
N ASN A 120 -3.88 -9.09 9.80
CA ASN A 120 -3.39 -8.49 11.04
C ASN A 120 -1.91 -8.09 10.90
N GLY A 121 -1.58 -6.90 11.41
CA GLY A 121 -0.22 -6.36 11.32
C GLY A 121 0.12 -5.69 9.99
N SER A 122 -0.75 -5.72 8.97
CA SER A 122 -0.48 -5.03 7.70
C SER A 122 -0.52 -3.50 7.79
N GLY A 123 -0.97 -2.92 8.91
CA GLY A 123 -1.02 -1.48 9.10
C GLY A 123 -2.38 -0.83 8.80
N LYS A 124 -3.50 -1.59 8.76
CA LYS A 124 -4.85 -1.07 8.49
C LYS A 124 -5.23 0.11 9.37
N THR A 125 -5.26 -0.10 10.69
CA THR A 125 -5.67 0.92 11.66
C THR A 125 -4.80 2.18 11.58
N THR A 126 -3.48 2.02 11.39
CA THR A 126 -2.55 3.12 11.18
C THR A 126 -2.82 3.84 9.85
N THR A 127 -3.09 3.11 8.79
CA THR A 127 -3.45 3.68 7.47
C THR A 127 -4.74 4.48 7.56
N ILE A 128 -5.77 3.97 8.25
CA ILE A 128 -7.03 4.69 8.49
C ILE A 128 -6.76 6.01 9.22
N GLY A 129 -5.96 5.98 10.29
CA GLY A 129 -5.63 7.19 11.04
C GLY A 129 -4.89 8.25 10.21
N LYS A 130 -3.89 7.81 9.41
CA LYS A 130 -3.15 8.71 8.51
C LYS A 130 -4.04 9.25 7.39
N LEU A 131 -4.92 8.42 6.83
CA LEU A 131 -5.86 8.84 5.79
C LEU A 131 -6.90 9.82 6.36
N ALA A 132 -7.42 9.56 7.56
CA ALA A 132 -8.30 10.49 8.26
C ALA A 132 -7.64 11.85 8.47
N ALA A 133 -6.38 11.88 8.93
CA ALA A 133 -5.63 13.11 9.10
C ALA A 133 -5.46 13.89 7.79
N LYS A 134 -5.10 13.18 6.70
CA LYS A 134 -4.93 13.78 5.37
C LYS A 134 -6.24 14.38 4.86
N LEU A 135 -7.32 13.61 4.90
CA LEU A 135 -8.63 14.05 4.41
C LEU A 135 -9.23 15.17 5.27
N SER A 136 -9.00 15.15 6.60
CA SER A 136 -9.40 16.24 7.48
C SER A 136 -8.62 17.54 7.18
N ALA A 137 -7.34 17.43 6.85
CA ALA A 137 -6.54 18.59 6.43
C ALA A 137 -7.02 19.19 5.08
N GLU A 138 -7.68 18.38 4.25
CA GLU A 138 -8.37 18.82 3.02
C GLU A 138 -9.75 19.44 3.29
N GLY A 139 -10.16 19.57 4.56
CA GLY A 139 -11.42 20.17 4.97
C GLY A 139 -12.62 19.22 4.97
N ARG A 140 -12.42 17.91 4.82
CA ARG A 140 -13.50 16.91 4.83
C ARG A 140 -13.88 16.52 6.26
N LYS A 141 -15.18 16.29 6.50
CA LYS A 141 -15.67 15.70 7.74
C LYS A 141 -15.53 14.19 7.69
N ILE A 142 -14.72 13.65 8.60
CA ILE A 142 -14.40 12.22 8.63
C ILE A 142 -15.07 11.57 9.84
N MET A 143 -15.58 10.35 9.65
CA MET A 143 -15.96 9.43 10.73
C MET A 143 -15.21 8.12 10.54
N MET A 144 -14.85 7.47 11.65
CA MET A 144 -14.20 6.17 11.63
C MET A 144 -15.05 5.12 12.35
N ALA A 145 -15.03 3.88 11.88
CA ALA A 145 -15.72 2.75 12.50
C ALA A 145 -14.69 1.66 12.88
N ALA A 146 -14.67 1.29 14.17
CA ALA A 146 -13.73 0.32 14.74
C ALA A 146 -14.25 -1.12 14.53
N GLY A 147 -14.27 -1.59 13.26
CA GLY A 147 -14.84 -2.89 12.90
C GLY A 147 -13.93 -4.09 13.20
N ASP A 148 -12.64 -3.90 13.57
CA ASP A 148 -11.81 -4.96 14.17
C ASP A 148 -12.19 -5.16 15.64
N THR A 149 -13.42 -5.64 15.86
CA THR A 149 -14.04 -5.73 17.19
C THR A 149 -13.38 -6.73 18.11
N PHE A 150 -12.62 -7.69 17.59
CA PHE A 150 -11.96 -8.71 18.40
C PHE A 150 -10.69 -8.21 19.09
N ARG A 151 -10.09 -7.13 18.59
CA ARG A 151 -8.83 -6.59 19.11
C ARG A 151 -9.05 -5.30 19.87
N ALA A 152 -9.14 -5.40 21.21
CA ALA A 152 -9.29 -4.23 22.08
C ALA A 152 -8.24 -3.14 21.79
N ALA A 153 -6.97 -3.54 21.56
CA ALA A 153 -5.90 -2.60 21.21
C ALA A 153 -6.13 -1.88 19.88
N ALA A 154 -6.78 -2.51 18.89
CA ALA A 154 -7.11 -1.85 17.62
C ALA A 154 -8.21 -0.81 17.81
N ILE A 155 -9.23 -1.13 18.61
CA ILE A 155 -10.31 -0.20 18.96
C ILE A 155 -9.73 1.03 19.67
N GLU A 156 -8.90 0.83 20.69
CA GLU A 156 -8.27 1.94 21.42
C GLU A 156 -7.33 2.76 20.52
N GLN A 157 -6.55 2.10 19.66
CA GLN A 157 -5.70 2.79 18.69
C GLN A 157 -6.53 3.70 17.75
N LEU A 158 -7.68 3.21 17.28
CA LEU A 158 -8.54 4.00 16.40
C LEU A 158 -9.16 5.19 17.14
N LYS A 159 -9.55 5.04 18.41
CA LYS A 159 -10.02 6.16 19.26
C LYS A 159 -8.93 7.24 19.42
N VAL A 160 -7.68 6.86 19.68
CA VAL A 160 -6.55 7.81 19.73
C VAL A 160 -6.40 8.57 18.42
N TRP A 161 -6.56 7.89 17.28
CA TRP A 161 -6.57 8.57 15.98
C TRP A 161 -7.76 9.53 15.86
N GLY A 162 -8.96 9.13 16.34
CA GLY A 162 -10.14 9.99 16.37
C GLY A 162 -9.90 11.30 17.13
N GLU A 163 -9.29 11.22 18.31
CA GLU A 163 -8.93 12.39 19.12
C GLU A 163 -7.94 13.29 18.38
N ARG A 164 -6.87 12.71 17.79
CA ARG A 164 -5.85 13.46 17.05
C ARG A 164 -6.38 14.19 15.83
N THR A 165 -7.33 13.56 15.13
CA THR A 165 -7.92 14.10 13.89
C THR A 165 -9.22 14.86 14.11
N LYS A 166 -9.70 14.90 15.38
CA LYS A 166 -11.01 15.45 15.76
C LYS A 166 -12.17 14.82 14.97
N SER A 167 -12.04 13.52 14.67
CA SER A 167 -13.00 12.75 13.91
C SER A 167 -13.76 11.80 14.86
N PRO A 168 -15.09 11.73 14.82
CA PRO A 168 -15.84 10.79 15.64
C PRO A 168 -15.51 9.34 15.28
N VAL A 169 -15.45 8.49 16.32
CA VAL A 169 -15.20 7.06 16.18
C VAL A 169 -16.41 6.28 16.71
N ILE A 170 -17.01 5.49 15.84
CA ILE A 170 -18.04 4.52 16.24
C ILE A 170 -17.34 3.23 16.63
N ALA A 171 -17.52 2.81 17.87
CA ALA A 171 -16.97 1.58 18.42
C ALA A 171 -18.04 0.82 19.18
N GLY A 172 -17.98 -0.50 19.10
CA GLY A 172 -18.82 -1.41 19.89
C GLY A 172 -18.05 -2.03 21.06
N ALA A 173 -18.72 -2.88 21.83
CA ALA A 173 -18.05 -3.73 22.80
C ALA A 173 -17.11 -4.70 22.09
N GLN A 174 -16.05 -5.14 22.77
CA GLN A 174 -15.14 -6.14 22.23
C GLN A 174 -15.91 -7.44 21.89
N GLY A 175 -15.66 -7.97 20.68
CA GLY A 175 -16.36 -9.16 20.17
C GLY A 175 -17.77 -8.91 19.63
N SER A 176 -18.22 -7.65 19.55
CA SER A 176 -19.50 -7.32 18.92
C SER A 176 -19.47 -7.60 17.40
N ASP A 177 -20.66 -7.73 16.81
CA ASP A 177 -20.79 -7.99 15.37
C ASP A 177 -20.29 -6.81 14.52
N SER A 178 -19.24 -7.03 13.76
CA SER A 178 -18.60 -6.02 12.89
C SER A 178 -19.55 -5.47 11.82
N ALA A 179 -20.47 -6.28 11.30
CA ALA A 179 -21.44 -5.87 10.31
C ALA A 179 -22.51 -4.94 10.91
N SER A 180 -22.97 -5.23 12.14
CA SER A 180 -23.87 -4.34 12.88
C SER A 180 -23.22 -3.01 13.22
N LEU A 181 -21.93 -3.03 13.57
CA LEU A 181 -21.17 -1.82 13.83
C LEU A 181 -21.03 -0.96 12.56
N ALA A 182 -20.71 -1.58 11.42
CA ALA A 182 -20.62 -0.87 10.14
C ALA A 182 -21.97 -0.27 9.72
N PHE A 183 -23.08 -0.98 9.95
CA PHE A 183 -24.43 -0.47 9.74
C PHE A 183 -24.71 0.79 10.57
N ASN A 184 -24.45 0.72 11.87
CA ASN A 184 -24.67 1.85 12.79
C ASN A 184 -23.77 3.04 12.43
N ALA A 185 -22.52 2.79 12.06
CA ALA A 185 -21.58 3.84 11.66
C ALA A 185 -22.04 4.55 10.38
N LEU A 186 -22.49 3.80 9.36
CA LEU A 186 -23.00 4.39 8.13
C LEU A 186 -24.29 5.18 8.35
N THR A 187 -25.20 4.68 9.20
CA THR A 187 -26.42 5.41 9.58
C THR A 187 -26.09 6.72 10.29
N ALA A 188 -25.23 6.66 11.31
CA ALA A 188 -24.79 7.85 12.03
C ALA A 188 -24.02 8.86 11.11
N ALA A 189 -23.24 8.36 10.17
CA ALA A 189 -22.51 9.20 9.22
C ALA A 189 -23.46 9.96 8.28
N LYS A 190 -24.54 9.33 7.83
CA LYS A 190 -25.61 10.00 7.05
C LYS A 190 -26.32 11.07 7.88
N GLU A 191 -26.72 10.77 9.11
CA GLU A 191 -27.40 11.72 10.01
C GLU A 191 -26.53 12.95 10.33
N GLN A 192 -25.20 12.76 10.48
CA GLN A 192 -24.26 13.81 10.83
C GLN A 192 -23.67 14.54 9.61
N ASN A 193 -24.12 14.25 8.40
CA ASN A 193 -23.59 14.83 7.15
C ASN A 193 -22.06 14.70 7.05
N ILE A 194 -21.55 13.50 7.31
CA ILE A 194 -20.14 13.14 7.17
C ILE A 194 -19.78 13.04 5.69
N ASP A 195 -18.60 13.54 5.31
CA ASP A 195 -18.13 13.43 3.93
C ASP A 195 -17.52 12.08 3.62
N VAL A 196 -16.74 11.50 4.58
CA VAL A 196 -16.07 10.19 4.38
C VAL A 196 -16.21 9.33 5.63
N LEU A 197 -16.66 8.09 5.46
CA LEU A 197 -16.67 7.06 6.49
C LEU A 197 -15.54 6.05 6.20
N LEU A 198 -14.59 5.92 7.13
CA LEU A 198 -13.51 4.93 7.10
C LEU A 198 -13.88 3.76 8.02
N VAL A 199 -13.97 2.55 7.47
CA VAL A 199 -14.33 1.34 8.22
C VAL A 199 -13.12 0.44 8.36
N ASP A 200 -12.61 0.27 9.60
CA ASP A 200 -11.60 -0.75 9.93
C ASP A 200 -12.23 -2.14 9.95
N THR A 201 -11.46 -3.18 9.64
CA THR A 201 -11.94 -4.56 9.63
C THR A 201 -10.99 -5.50 10.34
N ALA A 202 -11.49 -6.64 10.78
CA ALA A 202 -10.68 -7.75 11.25
C ALA A 202 -9.69 -8.21 10.16
N GLY A 203 -8.60 -8.85 10.58
CA GLY A 203 -7.57 -9.33 9.65
C GLY A 203 -6.97 -10.69 10.04
N ARG A 204 -7.74 -11.54 10.73
CA ARG A 204 -7.29 -12.84 11.26
C ARG A 204 -7.18 -13.90 10.17
N LEU A 205 -6.14 -13.83 9.33
CA LEU A 205 -5.95 -14.74 8.18
C LEU A 205 -5.71 -16.19 8.59
N GLN A 206 -5.26 -16.46 9.83
CA GLN A 206 -5.13 -17.82 10.38
C GLN A 206 -6.47 -18.58 10.41
N ASN A 207 -7.59 -17.85 10.49
CA ASN A 207 -8.94 -18.39 10.27
C ASN A 207 -9.56 -17.76 9.01
N LYS A 208 -8.98 -18.09 7.85
CA LYS A 208 -9.30 -17.46 6.56
C LYS A 208 -10.78 -17.53 6.21
N ALA A 209 -11.42 -18.66 6.42
CA ALA A 209 -12.84 -18.85 6.07
C ALA A 209 -13.76 -17.94 6.90
N GLU A 210 -13.53 -17.86 8.21
CA GLU A 210 -14.30 -17.00 9.12
C GLU A 210 -14.11 -15.52 8.77
N LEU A 211 -12.86 -15.09 8.52
CA LEU A 211 -12.56 -13.72 8.12
C LEU A 211 -13.28 -13.35 6.81
N MET A 212 -13.25 -14.22 5.80
CA MET A 212 -13.91 -13.96 4.52
C MET A 212 -15.43 -13.89 4.68
N ASN A 213 -16.05 -14.78 5.46
CA ASN A 213 -17.48 -14.72 5.76
C ASN A 213 -17.88 -13.44 6.50
N GLU A 214 -17.06 -12.98 7.45
CA GLU A 214 -17.26 -11.73 8.18
C GLU A 214 -17.22 -10.54 7.21
N LEU A 215 -16.21 -10.46 6.35
CA LEU A 215 -16.07 -9.38 5.36
C LEU A 215 -17.24 -9.37 4.36
N GLU A 216 -17.65 -10.52 3.84
CA GLU A 216 -18.84 -10.63 2.98
C GLU A 216 -20.11 -10.11 3.69
N LYS A 217 -20.25 -10.43 4.97
CA LYS A 217 -21.37 -9.94 5.79
C LYS A 217 -21.32 -8.41 5.94
N VAL A 218 -20.14 -7.83 6.21
CA VAL A 218 -19.96 -6.38 6.30
C VAL A 218 -20.35 -5.71 4.99
N VAL A 219 -19.79 -6.15 3.86
CA VAL A 219 -20.12 -5.60 2.52
C VAL A 219 -21.60 -5.69 2.23
N ARG A 220 -22.23 -6.85 2.49
CA ARG A 220 -23.67 -7.06 2.28
C ARG A 220 -24.52 -6.13 3.13
N VAL A 221 -24.15 -5.90 4.39
CA VAL A 221 -24.89 -5.05 5.32
C VAL A 221 -24.75 -3.58 4.97
N VAL A 222 -23.55 -3.14 4.60
CA VAL A 222 -23.30 -1.77 4.11
C VAL A 222 -24.15 -1.47 2.87
N LYS A 223 -24.24 -2.41 1.91
CA LYS A 223 -25.11 -2.30 0.72
C LYS A 223 -26.61 -2.22 1.02
N LYS A 224 -27.06 -2.71 2.16
CA LYS A 224 -28.47 -2.56 2.57
C LYS A 224 -28.81 -1.12 2.99
N VAL A 225 -27.84 -0.37 3.51
CA VAL A 225 -28.02 1.04 3.89
C VAL A 225 -27.81 1.95 2.68
N ASP A 226 -26.86 1.58 1.83
CA ASP A 226 -26.51 2.30 0.62
C ASP A 226 -26.08 1.30 -0.47
N ALA A 227 -26.89 1.16 -1.52
CA ALA A 227 -26.65 0.17 -2.56
C ALA A 227 -25.35 0.40 -3.35
N SER A 228 -24.84 1.64 -3.37
CA SER A 228 -23.59 2.02 -4.02
C SER A 228 -22.35 1.80 -3.13
N ALA A 229 -22.53 1.69 -1.82
CA ALA A 229 -21.44 1.48 -0.87
C ALA A 229 -21.05 -0.02 -0.73
N PRO A 230 -19.79 -0.34 -0.37
CA PRO A 230 -18.67 0.60 -0.18
C PRO A 230 -18.21 1.19 -1.52
N HIS A 231 -17.88 2.49 -1.54
CA HIS A 231 -17.45 3.19 -2.75
C HIS A 231 -15.97 2.91 -3.08
N ALA A 232 -15.18 2.58 -2.06
CA ALA A 232 -13.82 2.06 -2.21
C ALA A 232 -13.56 0.94 -1.20
N VAL A 233 -12.83 -0.09 -1.63
CA VAL A 233 -12.29 -1.15 -0.78
C VAL A 233 -10.79 -1.15 -0.91
N LEU A 234 -10.09 -0.66 0.12
CA LEU A 234 -8.64 -0.53 0.15
C LEU A 234 -8.01 -1.74 0.82
N LEU A 235 -7.24 -2.51 0.08
CA LEU A 235 -6.44 -3.61 0.64
C LEU A 235 -5.09 -3.06 1.09
N VAL A 236 -4.84 -3.15 2.40
CA VAL A 236 -3.56 -2.77 3.01
C VAL A 236 -2.64 -3.98 3.09
N LEU A 237 -1.55 -3.93 2.35
CA LEU A 237 -0.54 -4.96 2.23
C LEU A 237 0.76 -4.55 2.93
N ASP A 238 1.41 -5.51 3.55
CA ASP A 238 2.73 -5.39 4.16
C ASP A 238 3.80 -5.82 3.15
N ALA A 239 4.70 -4.94 2.75
CA ALA A 239 5.76 -5.25 1.79
C ALA A 239 6.72 -6.34 2.28
N THR A 240 6.84 -6.53 3.60
CA THR A 240 7.76 -7.52 4.18
C THR A 240 7.35 -8.97 3.93
N VAL A 241 6.08 -9.22 3.57
CA VAL A 241 5.59 -10.59 3.31
C VAL A 241 5.96 -11.12 1.91
N GLY A 242 6.49 -10.26 1.03
CA GLY A 242 6.94 -10.64 -0.31
C GLY A 242 5.84 -11.31 -1.13
N GLN A 243 6.17 -12.40 -1.83
CA GLN A 243 5.26 -13.13 -2.74
C GLN A 243 3.94 -13.60 -2.10
N ASN A 244 3.89 -13.75 -0.77
CA ASN A 244 2.64 -14.09 -0.08
C ASN A 244 1.55 -13.01 -0.24
N ALA A 245 1.91 -11.77 -0.60
CA ALA A 245 0.95 -10.71 -0.90
C ALA A 245 0.03 -11.06 -2.08
N LEU A 246 0.53 -11.80 -3.09
CA LEU A 246 -0.27 -12.22 -4.25
C LEU A 246 -1.51 -13.03 -3.83
N SER A 247 -1.34 -14.02 -2.97
CA SER A 247 -2.45 -14.84 -2.46
C SER A 247 -3.42 -14.06 -1.58
N GLN A 248 -2.94 -13.00 -0.91
CA GLN A 248 -3.81 -12.10 -0.15
C GLN A 248 -4.69 -11.27 -1.11
N VAL A 249 -4.11 -10.67 -2.15
CA VAL A 249 -4.91 -9.92 -3.15
C VAL A 249 -5.99 -10.80 -3.74
N GLU A 250 -5.68 -12.02 -4.19
CA GLU A 250 -6.67 -12.95 -4.76
C GLU A 250 -7.83 -13.23 -3.78
N ALA A 251 -7.50 -13.50 -2.52
CA ALA A 251 -8.50 -13.82 -1.51
C ALA A 251 -9.42 -12.62 -1.21
N PHE A 252 -8.84 -11.45 -0.96
CA PHE A 252 -9.61 -10.24 -0.60
C PHE A 252 -10.38 -9.67 -1.80
N GLN A 253 -9.81 -9.73 -3.02
CA GLN A 253 -10.49 -9.28 -4.23
C GLN A 253 -11.77 -10.07 -4.49
N ARG A 254 -11.70 -11.41 -4.36
CA ARG A 254 -12.87 -12.30 -4.55
C ARG A 254 -13.95 -12.05 -3.50
N THR A 255 -13.55 -11.76 -2.25
CA THR A 255 -14.48 -11.68 -1.10
C THR A 255 -15.05 -10.28 -0.91
N ALA A 256 -14.22 -9.26 -0.98
CA ALA A 256 -14.61 -7.88 -0.64
C ALA A 256 -14.68 -6.95 -1.84
N GLY A 257 -14.23 -7.38 -3.03
CA GLY A 257 -14.22 -6.54 -4.23
C GLY A 257 -13.22 -5.39 -4.11
N VAL A 258 -11.95 -5.70 -3.84
CA VAL A 258 -10.87 -4.71 -3.70
C VAL A 258 -10.83 -3.79 -4.91
N THR A 259 -10.84 -2.48 -4.66
CA THR A 259 -10.78 -1.44 -5.70
C THR A 259 -9.43 -0.74 -5.78
N GLY A 260 -8.58 -0.89 -4.76
CA GLY A 260 -7.27 -0.29 -4.75
C GLY A 260 -6.37 -0.81 -3.62
N LEU A 261 -5.09 -0.56 -3.76
CA LEU A 261 -4.04 -1.05 -2.86
C LEU A 261 -3.39 0.08 -2.07
N VAL A 262 -3.00 -0.25 -0.86
CA VAL A 262 -2.09 0.54 -0.02
C VAL A 262 -0.94 -0.37 0.38
N MET A 263 0.29 -0.03 -0.01
CA MET A 263 1.47 -0.79 0.38
C MET A 263 2.17 -0.13 1.56
N THR A 264 2.40 -0.87 2.64
CA THR A 264 3.03 -0.39 3.88
C THR A 264 4.38 -1.04 4.14
N LYS A 265 5.13 -0.51 5.10
CA LYS A 265 6.40 -1.06 5.60
C LYS A 265 7.48 -1.25 4.52
N LEU A 266 7.48 -0.40 3.52
CA LEU A 266 8.53 -0.41 2.49
C LEU A 266 9.93 -0.14 3.09
N ASP A 267 9.99 0.59 4.21
CA ASP A 267 11.22 0.89 4.97
C ASP A 267 11.81 -0.34 5.71
N GLY A 268 11.01 -1.37 5.91
CA GLY A 268 11.40 -2.58 6.65
C GLY A 268 11.98 -3.70 5.80
N THR A 269 11.99 -3.60 4.45
CA THR A 269 12.24 -4.76 3.59
C THR A 269 13.22 -4.52 2.44
N ALA A 270 13.91 -5.59 2.01
CA ALA A 270 14.64 -5.65 0.75
C ALA A 270 13.77 -6.20 -0.41
N ARG A 271 12.47 -6.42 -0.19
CA ARG A 271 11.51 -7.04 -1.12
C ARG A 271 10.46 -6.05 -1.64
N GLY A 272 10.82 -4.76 -1.72
CA GLY A 272 9.91 -3.71 -2.23
C GLY A 272 9.42 -3.94 -3.65
N GLY A 273 10.11 -4.77 -4.43
CA GLY A 273 9.71 -5.18 -5.78
C GLY A 273 8.37 -5.90 -5.86
N ILE A 274 7.87 -6.46 -4.75
CA ILE A 274 6.55 -7.11 -4.72
C ILE A 274 5.41 -6.23 -5.24
N LEU A 275 5.49 -4.91 -5.07
CA LEU A 275 4.51 -3.98 -5.61
C LEU A 275 4.45 -4.04 -7.15
N VAL A 276 5.59 -4.26 -7.80
CA VAL A 276 5.67 -4.38 -9.27
C VAL A 276 5.01 -5.68 -9.73
N ALA A 277 5.27 -6.79 -9.03
CA ALA A 277 4.63 -8.08 -9.32
C ALA A 277 3.10 -8.03 -9.13
N LEU A 278 2.63 -7.31 -8.10
CA LEU A 278 1.20 -7.10 -7.84
C LEU A 278 0.55 -6.26 -8.94
N ALA A 279 1.21 -5.18 -9.37
CA ALA A 279 0.74 -4.30 -10.44
C ALA A 279 0.61 -5.06 -11.76
N GLU A 280 1.63 -5.84 -12.13
CA GLU A 280 1.64 -6.65 -13.35
C GLU A 280 0.51 -7.70 -13.36
N LYS A 281 0.25 -8.34 -12.22
CA LYS A 281 -0.71 -9.45 -12.17
C LYS A 281 -2.16 -9.01 -12.03
N PHE A 282 -2.43 -7.96 -11.25
CA PHE A 282 -3.80 -7.61 -10.85
C PHE A 282 -4.32 -6.31 -11.45
N GLU A 283 -3.44 -5.45 -11.96
CA GLU A 283 -3.78 -4.15 -12.55
C GLU A 283 -4.65 -3.25 -11.63
N LEU A 284 -4.62 -3.53 -10.33
CA LEU A 284 -5.35 -2.76 -9.34
C LEU A 284 -4.67 -1.41 -9.07
N PRO A 285 -5.43 -0.32 -8.97
CA PRO A 285 -4.88 0.98 -8.56
C PRO A 285 -4.07 0.89 -7.28
N VAL A 286 -2.88 1.49 -7.27
CA VAL A 286 -2.08 1.71 -6.07
C VAL A 286 -2.26 3.17 -5.67
N HIS A 287 -2.98 3.42 -4.58
CA HIS A 287 -3.31 4.77 -4.16
C HIS A 287 -2.25 5.39 -3.26
N PHE A 288 -1.75 4.58 -2.31
CA PHE A 288 -0.81 5.09 -1.30
C PHE A 288 0.29 4.08 -1.00
N ILE A 289 1.43 4.63 -0.55
CA ILE A 289 2.54 3.86 0.01
C ILE A 289 2.93 4.43 1.37
N GLY A 290 3.27 3.53 2.30
CA GLY A 290 3.74 3.84 3.65
C GLY A 290 5.23 3.52 3.78
N VAL A 291 5.99 4.51 4.21
CA VAL A 291 7.47 4.46 4.33
C VAL A 291 7.94 4.77 5.75
N GLY A 292 7.10 4.55 6.74
CA GLY A 292 7.41 4.79 8.15
C GLY A 292 6.15 4.92 9.01
N GLU A 293 6.33 5.23 10.30
CA GLU A 293 5.27 5.27 11.30
C GLU A 293 4.63 6.67 11.49
N GLY A 294 5.32 7.73 11.08
CA GLY A 294 4.83 9.11 11.23
C GLY A 294 3.55 9.38 10.46
N ILE A 295 2.79 10.39 10.89
CA ILE A 295 1.52 10.77 10.25
C ILE A 295 1.70 11.17 8.78
N ASP A 296 2.84 11.77 8.44
CA ASP A 296 3.20 12.20 7.10
C ASP A 296 3.81 11.06 6.23
N ASP A 297 4.00 9.84 6.78
CA ASP A 297 4.65 8.72 6.10
C ASP A 297 3.66 7.84 5.29
N LEU A 298 2.48 8.37 4.99
CA LEU A 298 1.54 7.82 4.01
C LEU A 298 1.40 8.82 2.86
N ALA A 299 1.93 8.48 1.69
CA ALA A 299 1.88 9.39 0.55
C ALA A 299 1.17 8.78 -0.65
N PRO A 300 0.64 9.63 -1.55
CA PRO A 300 0.17 9.20 -2.85
C PRO A 300 1.26 8.43 -3.58
N PHE A 301 0.88 7.39 -4.29
CA PHE A 301 1.81 6.61 -5.09
C PHE A 301 2.10 7.30 -6.42
N THR A 302 3.39 7.34 -6.79
CA THR A 302 3.85 7.79 -8.10
C THR A 302 4.77 6.75 -8.72
N ALA A 303 4.50 6.35 -9.96
CA ALA A 303 5.23 5.29 -10.64
C ALA A 303 6.71 5.63 -10.85
N ARG A 304 7.00 6.85 -11.33
CA ARG A 304 8.36 7.31 -11.60
C ARG A 304 9.21 7.37 -10.33
N ASP A 305 8.69 7.97 -9.25
CA ASP A 305 9.44 8.10 -8.01
C ASP A 305 9.75 6.72 -7.41
N PHE A 306 8.78 5.81 -7.44
CA PHE A 306 8.99 4.45 -6.96
C PHE A 306 10.02 3.69 -7.83
N ALA A 307 9.91 3.78 -9.16
CA ALA A 307 10.83 3.14 -10.09
C ALA A 307 12.28 3.63 -9.92
N ASN A 308 12.47 4.94 -9.78
CA ASN A 308 13.79 5.51 -9.50
C ASN A 308 14.34 5.07 -8.14
N ALA A 309 13.47 5.12 -7.10
CA ALA A 309 13.89 4.74 -5.75
C ALA A 309 14.28 3.26 -5.65
N ILE A 310 13.55 2.33 -6.31
CA ILE A 310 13.87 0.91 -6.28
C ILE A 310 15.14 0.59 -7.10
N ALA A 311 15.37 1.30 -8.20
CA ALA A 311 16.57 1.17 -9.01
C ALA A 311 17.80 1.84 -8.38
N GLY A 312 17.63 2.65 -7.32
CA GLY A 312 18.71 3.40 -6.69
C GLY A 312 19.21 4.55 -7.54
N ILE A 313 18.31 5.24 -8.24
CA ILE A 313 18.57 6.47 -9.01
C ILE A 313 18.12 7.64 -8.15
N GLU A 314 19.01 8.64 -7.96
CA GLU A 314 18.73 9.87 -7.20
C GLU A 314 18.13 10.99 -8.08
#